data_6d85137ef1d8d7afe0d49f6dc50e8053
#
_entry.id   6d85137ef1d8d7afe0d49f6dc50e8053
#
_cell.length_a   1.000
_cell.length_b   1.000
_cell.length_c   1.000
_cell.angle_alpha   90.00
_cell.angle_beta   90.00
_cell.angle_gamma   90.00
#
_symmetry.space_group_name_H-M   'P 1'
#
loop_
_entity.id
_entity.type
_entity.pdbx_description
1 polymer ?
#
loop_
_entity_poly.entity_id
_entity_poly.type
_entity_poly.pdbx_seq_one_letter_code
_entity_poly.pdbx_strand_id
1 'polypeptide(L)'
;MKRKIYDKLLEWKKNHKGDTALLIEGARRIGKSYIVEEFARKEYESYILVDFSKVNPQVMEFFNLYLDDIDMLFMSLELYFRRKLTPRQTKGEEARSLVIFDEVQFCPRARAAIKHLVADRRYDYIETGSLISIKKNVKDIMLPSEEHAIEMFPMDFEEFLWAMGDEMLMPYIRMRFDKRLPMEAFHRRAMDYFRQYLIVGGMPQAVLKYVETRDFEKVDEVKRDILALYRNDIHKYADLSLIHISEPTRPERI
;
A
#
# COMPACT_ATOMS: atom_id res chain seq x y z
N MET A 1 1.96 8.34 10.10
CA MET A 1 0.67 9.08 9.93
C MET A 1 -0.48 8.07 9.97
N LYS A 2 -1.55 8.41 10.69
CA LYS A 2 -2.75 7.55 10.80
C LYS A 2 -3.44 7.40 9.44
N ARG A 3 -3.87 6.18 9.11
CA ARG A 3 -4.51 5.84 7.84
C ARG A 3 -5.70 4.93 8.10
N LYS A 4 -6.81 5.17 7.41
CA LYS A 4 -8.04 4.35 7.52
C LYS A 4 -7.84 2.90 7.12
N ILE A 5 -6.92 2.65 6.21
CA ILE A 5 -6.61 1.28 5.78
C ILE A 5 -6.08 0.42 6.95
N TYR A 6 -5.51 1.02 8.00
CA TYR A 6 -5.02 0.28 9.16
C TYR A 6 -6.12 -0.52 9.85
N ASP A 7 -7.32 0.06 9.95
CA ASP A 7 -8.49 -0.63 10.52
C ASP A 7 -8.90 -1.85 9.67
N LYS A 8 -8.79 -1.74 8.33
CA LYS A 8 -9.02 -2.88 7.42
C LYS A 8 -7.97 -3.98 7.59
N LEU A 9 -6.72 -3.63 7.86
CA LEU A 9 -5.68 -4.62 8.16
C LEU A 9 -5.97 -5.37 9.46
N LEU A 10 -6.42 -4.66 10.50
CA LEU A 10 -6.84 -5.28 11.78
C LEU A 10 -8.06 -6.20 11.58
N GLU A 11 -9.04 -5.77 10.80
CA GLU A 11 -10.21 -6.56 10.48
C GLU A 11 -9.84 -7.83 9.70
N TRP A 12 -8.95 -7.72 8.71
CA TRP A 12 -8.45 -8.87 7.96
C TRP A 12 -7.73 -9.86 8.89
N LYS A 13 -6.79 -9.40 9.71
CA LYS A 13 -6.07 -10.26 10.66
C LYS A 13 -7.02 -11.03 11.57
N LYS A 14 -8.04 -10.35 12.11
CA LYS A 14 -9.02 -10.93 13.02
C LYS A 14 -9.95 -11.95 12.34
N ASN A 15 -10.40 -11.63 11.12
CA ASN A 15 -11.47 -12.41 10.46
C ASN A 15 -10.92 -13.59 9.65
N HIS A 16 -9.76 -13.45 9.01
CA HIS A 16 -9.24 -14.48 8.09
C HIS A 16 -8.28 -15.47 8.74
N LYS A 17 -7.60 -15.13 9.82
CA LYS A 17 -6.75 -16.03 10.62
C LYS A 17 -5.87 -16.97 9.79
N GLY A 18 -5.28 -16.43 8.71
CA GLY A 18 -4.40 -17.16 7.79
C GLY A 18 -5.08 -18.01 6.73
N ASP A 19 -6.40 -17.91 6.57
CA ASP A 19 -7.12 -18.60 5.49
C ASP A 19 -6.93 -17.89 4.13
N THR A 20 -6.50 -16.61 4.13
CA THR A 20 -6.21 -15.84 2.93
C THR A 20 -4.99 -14.96 3.12
N ALA A 21 -4.21 -14.77 2.05
CA ALA A 21 -3.26 -13.66 1.96
C ALA A 21 -4.00 -12.34 1.69
N LEU A 22 -3.38 -11.21 2.04
CA LEU A 22 -3.90 -9.88 1.77
C LEU A 22 -3.07 -9.21 0.68
N LEU A 23 -3.70 -8.83 -0.43
CA LEU A 23 -3.09 -7.98 -1.44
C LEU A 23 -3.52 -6.53 -1.25
N ILE A 24 -2.54 -5.63 -1.11
CA ILE A 24 -2.78 -4.18 -1.08
C ILE A 24 -2.38 -3.57 -2.40
N GLU A 25 -3.39 -3.23 -3.20
CA GLU A 25 -3.21 -2.56 -4.48
C GLU A 25 -3.35 -1.05 -4.33
N GLY A 26 -2.75 -0.31 -5.25
CA GLY A 26 -2.94 1.14 -5.33
C GLY A 26 -1.77 1.84 -6.00
N ALA A 27 -1.92 3.15 -6.21
CA ALA A 27 -0.94 3.97 -6.89
C ALA A 27 0.44 3.92 -6.21
N ARG A 28 1.49 4.27 -6.93
CA ARG A 28 2.83 4.39 -6.34
C ARG A 28 2.87 5.56 -5.35
N ARG A 29 3.73 5.45 -4.32
CA ARG A 29 4.00 6.49 -3.31
C ARG A 29 2.81 6.90 -2.42
N ILE A 30 1.76 6.11 -2.37
CA ILE A 30 0.65 6.33 -1.43
C ILE A 30 0.90 5.75 -0.03
N GLY A 31 2.07 5.11 0.18
CA GLY A 31 2.50 4.62 1.48
C GLY A 31 2.13 3.17 1.78
N LYS A 32 1.95 2.30 0.76
CA LYS A 32 1.64 0.87 0.95
C LYS A 32 2.67 0.16 1.83
N SER A 33 3.93 0.14 1.40
CA SER A 33 5.03 -0.51 2.13
C SER A 33 5.17 0.02 3.57
N TYR A 34 5.04 1.33 3.74
CA TYR A 34 5.12 1.96 5.06
C TYR A 34 4.03 1.47 6.02
N ILE A 35 2.75 1.45 5.58
CA ILE A 35 1.65 1.07 6.45
C ILE A 35 1.68 -0.43 6.80
N VAL A 36 2.09 -1.28 5.86
CA VAL A 36 2.22 -2.72 6.09
C VAL A 36 3.37 -3.01 7.05
N GLU A 37 4.50 -2.33 6.91
CA GLU A 37 5.62 -2.48 7.85
C GLU A 37 5.28 -1.93 9.24
N GLU A 38 4.55 -0.81 9.32
CA GLU A 38 4.05 -0.27 10.60
C GLU A 38 3.09 -1.26 11.26
N PHE A 39 2.18 -1.86 10.48
CA PHE A 39 1.26 -2.89 10.94
C PHE A 39 2.01 -4.14 11.45
N ALA A 40 3.00 -4.63 10.69
CA ALA A 40 3.82 -5.77 11.10
C ALA A 40 4.51 -5.54 12.44
N ARG A 41 5.11 -4.36 12.63
CA ARG A 41 5.80 -4.01 13.87
C ARG A 41 4.91 -3.91 15.09
N LYS A 42 3.64 -3.54 14.90
CA LYS A 42 2.70 -3.33 16.02
C LYS A 42 1.90 -4.57 16.37
N GLU A 43 1.58 -5.38 15.37
CA GLU A 43 0.59 -6.45 15.49
C GLU A 43 1.19 -7.85 15.49
N TYR A 44 2.50 -7.99 15.20
CA TYR A 44 3.18 -9.29 15.14
C TYR A 44 4.47 -9.27 15.98
N GLU A 45 4.84 -10.45 16.49
CA GLU A 45 6.07 -10.63 17.25
C GLU A 45 7.32 -10.53 16.38
N SER A 46 7.22 -11.04 15.14
CA SER A 46 8.27 -10.96 14.14
C SER A 46 7.69 -10.84 12.73
N TYR A 47 8.49 -10.31 11.81
CA TYR A 47 8.12 -10.25 10.40
C TYR A 47 9.35 -10.27 9.50
N ILE A 48 9.17 -10.74 8.27
CA ILE A 48 10.12 -10.58 7.17
C ILE A 48 9.46 -9.73 6.10
N LEU A 49 10.17 -8.69 5.64
CA LEU A 49 9.77 -7.87 4.50
C LEU A 49 10.73 -8.13 3.35
N VAL A 50 10.20 -8.67 2.26
CA VAL A 50 10.91 -8.92 1.00
C VAL A 50 10.48 -7.87 -0.01
N ASP A 51 11.29 -6.82 -0.17
CA ASP A 51 11.09 -5.78 -1.19
C ASP A 51 11.71 -6.26 -2.51
N PHE A 52 10.90 -6.83 -3.40
CA PHE A 52 11.37 -7.39 -4.68
C PHE A 52 11.94 -6.34 -5.65
N SER A 53 11.76 -5.06 -5.38
CA SER A 53 12.38 -3.99 -6.16
C SER A 53 13.84 -3.74 -5.78
N LYS A 54 14.28 -4.22 -4.61
CA LYS A 54 15.61 -3.94 -4.02
C LYS A 54 16.39 -5.16 -3.58
N VAL A 55 15.74 -6.32 -3.39
CA VAL A 55 16.43 -7.52 -2.93
C VAL A 55 17.48 -8.01 -3.94
N ASN A 56 18.49 -8.69 -3.41
CA ASN A 56 19.46 -9.38 -4.24
C ASN A 56 18.77 -10.46 -5.09
N PRO A 57 19.15 -10.67 -6.37
CA PRO A 57 18.64 -11.76 -7.20
C PRO A 57 18.65 -13.14 -6.53
N GLN A 58 19.58 -13.39 -5.61
CA GLN A 58 19.62 -14.60 -4.80
C GLN A 58 18.32 -14.87 -4.03
N VAL A 59 17.64 -13.85 -3.53
CA VAL A 59 16.35 -14.02 -2.84
C VAL A 59 15.25 -14.46 -3.79
N MET A 60 15.26 -13.94 -5.03
CA MET A 60 14.34 -14.39 -6.08
C MET A 60 14.59 -15.85 -6.45
N GLU A 61 15.86 -16.29 -6.40
CA GLU A 61 16.27 -17.66 -6.67
C GLU A 61 15.71 -18.64 -5.62
N PHE A 62 15.53 -18.23 -4.36
CA PHE A 62 14.88 -19.08 -3.36
C PHE A 62 13.47 -19.50 -3.78
N PHE A 63 12.70 -18.59 -4.43
CA PHE A 63 11.37 -18.90 -4.95
C PHE A 63 11.42 -19.79 -6.20
N ASN A 64 12.55 -19.83 -6.92
CA ASN A 64 12.74 -20.76 -8.04
C ASN A 64 13.09 -22.16 -7.55
N LEU A 65 13.95 -22.27 -6.54
CA LEU A 65 14.53 -23.53 -6.09
C LEU A 65 13.67 -24.26 -5.07
N TYR A 66 12.97 -23.53 -4.18
CA TYR A 66 12.34 -24.10 -2.97
C TYR A 66 10.83 -23.92 -2.93
N LEU A 67 10.17 -23.72 -4.09
CA LEU A 67 8.71 -23.57 -4.11
C LEU A 67 7.99 -24.84 -3.64
N ASP A 68 8.58 -26.00 -3.92
CA ASP A 68 8.06 -27.33 -3.52
C ASP A 68 8.57 -27.77 -2.12
N ASP A 69 9.50 -27.00 -1.54
CA ASP A 69 10.04 -27.24 -0.18
C ASP A 69 9.95 -25.96 0.66
N ILE A 70 8.76 -25.77 1.25
CA ILE A 70 8.44 -24.56 2.03
C ILE A 70 9.35 -24.41 3.24
N ASP A 71 9.85 -25.50 3.83
CA ASP A 71 10.77 -25.46 4.96
C ASP A 71 12.11 -24.87 4.57
N MET A 72 12.66 -25.31 3.43
CA MET A 72 13.89 -24.75 2.89
C MET A 72 13.73 -23.30 2.44
N LEU A 73 12.57 -22.93 1.89
CA LEU A 73 12.26 -21.55 1.52
C LEU A 73 12.34 -20.65 2.75
N PHE A 74 11.62 -20.97 3.82
CA PHE A 74 11.61 -20.14 5.03
C PHE A 74 12.95 -20.14 5.75
N MET A 75 13.63 -21.27 5.84
CA MET A 75 14.97 -21.31 6.43
C MET A 75 15.94 -20.39 5.67
N SER A 76 15.86 -20.37 4.33
CA SER A 76 16.69 -19.49 3.50
C SER A 76 16.36 -18.01 3.71
N LEU A 77 15.06 -17.66 3.80
CA LEU A 77 14.61 -16.30 4.08
C LEU A 77 15.02 -15.85 5.49
N GLU A 78 14.82 -16.67 6.51
CA GLU A 78 15.21 -16.37 7.88
C GLU A 78 16.73 -16.13 7.99
N LEU A 79 17.52 -16.99 7.35
CA LEU A 79 18.98 -16.86 7.31
C LEU A 79 19.43 -15.58 6.61
N TYR A 80 18.83 -15.29 5.44
CA TYR A 80 19.18 -14.09 4.65
C TYR A 80 18.84 -12.80 5.39
N PHE A 81 17.62 -12.70 5.93
CA PHE A 81 17.14 -11.51 6.64
C PHE A 81 17.59 -11.48 8.11
N ARG A 82 18.26 -12.54 8.60
CA ARG A 82 18.70 -12.71 10.00
C ARG A 82 17.54 -12.48 10.99
N ARG A 83 16.37 -12.99 10.65
CA ARG A 83 15.16 -12.88 11.46
C ARG A 83 14.47 -14.23 11.54
N LYS A 84 14.19 -14.66 12.77
CA LYS A 84 13.43 -15.89 13.02
C LYS A 84 11.94 -15.58 13.01
N LEU A 85 11.18 -16.39 12.30
CA LEU A 85 9.73 -16.39 12.31
C LEU A 85 9.20 -17.39 13.36
N THR A 86 8.10 -17.03 14.01
CA THR A 86 7.41 -17.91 14.95
C THR A 86 6.16 -18.45 14.26
N PRO A 87 6.10 -19.74 13.95
CA PRO A 87 4.94 -20.33 13.29
C PRO A 87 3.73 -20.35 14.23
N ARG A 88 2.55 -20.36 13.63
CA ARG A 88 1.27 -20.61 14.33
C ARG A 88 1.29 -22.00 14.95
N GLN A 89 0.84 -22.16 16.19
CA GLN A 89 0.90 -23.44 16.89
C GLN A 89 -0.32 -24.31 16.56
N THR A 90 -1.51 -23.69 16.45
CA THR A 90 -2.76 -24.42 16.17
C THR A 90 -3.59 -23.71 15.11
N LYS A 91 -4.41 -24.51 14.41
CA LYS A 91 -5.33 -23.98 13.40
C LYS A 91 -6.37 -23.07 14.07
N GLY A 92 -6.53 -21.84 13.53
CA GLY A 92 -7.50 -20.86 14.03
C GLY A 92 -6.96 -19.91 15.09
N GLU A 93 -5.71 -20.06 15.55
CA GLU A 93 -5.00 -19.05 16.31
C GLU A 93 -4.55 -17.90 15.42
N GLU A 94 -4.33 -16.73 16.02
CA GLU A 94 -3.69 -15.62 15.32
C GLU A 94 -2.22 -15.95 15.00
N ALA A 95 -1.76 -15.55 13.82
CA ALA A 95 -0.36 -15.72 13.48
C ALA A 95 0.52 -14.80 14.33
N ARG A 96 1.65 -15.33 14.77
CA ARG A 96 2.67 -14.59 15.53
C ARG A 96 3.67 -13.88 14.63
N SER A 97 3.76 -14.31 13.37
CA SER A 97 4.67 -13.72 12.39
C SER A 97 3.96 -13.40 11.09
N LEU A 98 4.45 -12.32 10.44
CA LEU A 98 3.96 -11.84 9.15
C LEU A 98 5.08 -11.91 8.11
N VAL A 99 4.76 -12.39 6.92
CA VAL A 99 5.64 -12.32 5.75
C VAL A 99 5.06 -11.30 4.77
N ILE A 100 5.87 -10.32 4.39
CA ILE A 100 5.47 -9.23 3.50
C ILE A 100 6.22 -9.37 2.19
N PHE A 101 5.49 -9.46 1.09
CA PHE A 101 6.00 -9.42 -0.28
C PHE A 101 5.71 -8.05 -0.90
N ASP A 102 6.67 -7.15 -0.79
CA ASP A 102 6.53 -5.77 -1.28
C ASP A 102 6.95 -5.68 -2.76
N GLU A 103 6.16 -4.93 -3.55
CA GLU A 103 6.34 -4.79 -5.01
C GLU A 103 6.36 -6.18 -5.73
N VAL A 104 5.40 -7.04 -5.39
CA VAL A 104 5.34 -8.46 -5.80
C VAL A 104 5.34 -8.67 -7.33
N GLN A 105 4.98 -7.67 -8.13
CA GLN A 105 5.04 -7.74 -9.60
C GLN A 105 6.46 -7.95 -10.16
N PHE A 106 7.50 -7.73 -9.35
CA PHE A 106 8.89 -8.00 -9.76
C PHE A 106 9.30 -9.46 -9.55
N CYS A 107 8.50 -10.26 -8.81
CA CYS A 107 8.74 -11.68 -8.62
C CYS A 107 7.44 -12.50 -8.83
N PRO A 108 7.06 -12.80 -10.08
CA PRO A 108 5.85 -13.57 -10.39
C PRO A 108 5.80 -14.94 -9.71
N ARG A 109 6.96 -15.55 -9.47
CA ARG A 109 7.08 -16.82 -8.75
C ARG A 109 6.65 -16.71 -7.28
N ALA A 110 7.03 -15.63 -6.59
CA ALA A 110 6.59 -15.39 -5.22
C ALA A 110 5.07 -15.24 -5.15
N ARG A 111 4.47 -14.54 -6.13
CA ARG A 111 3.02 -14.42 -6.23
C ARG A 111 2.35 -15.78 -6.48
N ALA A 112 2.89 -16.61 -7.36
CA ALA A 112 2.38 -17.97 -7.59
C ALA A 112 2.51 -18.86 -6.32
N ALA A 113 3.51 -18.61 -5.48
CA ALA A 113 3.73 -19.33 -4.24
C ALA A 113 2.63 -19.08 -3.19
N ILE A 114 1.93 -17.96 -3.23
CA ILE A 114 0.94 -17.55 -2.21
C ILE A 114 -0.06 -18.66 -1.92
N LYS A 115 -0.56 -19.35 -2.94
CA LYS A 115 -1.48 -20.46 -2.77
C LYS A 115 -0.92 -21.56 -1.85
N HIS A 116 0.34 -21.93 -2.07
CA HIS A 116 1.02 -22.98 -1.28
C HIS A 116 1.34 -22.47 0.13
N LEU A 117 1.78 -21.21 0.25
CA LEU A 117 2.12 -20.59 1.51
C LEU A 117 0.89 -20.42 2.43
N VAL A 118 -0.25 -19.99 1.87
CA VAL A 118 -1.52 -19.92 2.62
C VAL A 118 -2.00 -21.31 3.04
N ALA A 119 -1.88 -22.31 2.16
CA ALA A 119 -2.26 -23.70 2.49
C ALA A 119 -1.41 -24.29 3.62
N ASP A 120 -0.15 -23.88 3.74
CA ASP A 120 0.76 -24.27 4.83
C ASP A 120 0.37 -23.67 6.20
N ARG A 121 -0.28 -22.49 6.23
CA ARG A 121 -0.89 -21.85 7.41
C ARG A 121 0.05 -21.44 8.55
N ARG A 122 1.35 -21.52 8.39
CA ARG A 122 2.30 -21.17 9.46
C ARG A 122 2.31 -19.69 9.79
N TYR A 123 2.16 -18.83 8.79
CA TYR A 123 2.28 -17.38 8.90
C TYR A 123 1.09 -16.67 8.25
N ASP A 124 0.96 -15.37 8.51
CA ASP A 124 0.12 -14.50 7.70
C ASP A 124 0.96 -13.89 6.56
N TYR A 125 0.30 -13.56 5.44
CA TYR A 125 0.95 -13.05 4.25
C TYR A 125 0.27 -11.77 3.77
N ILE A 126 1.09 -10.74 3.51
CA ILE A 126 0.62 -9.50 2.86
C ILE A 126 1.47 -9.25 1.64
N GLU A 127 0.81 -9.04 0.52
CA GLU A 127 1.42 -8.60 -0.73
C GLU A 127 1.12 -7.13 -0.98
N THR A 128 2.08 -6.39 -1.53
CA THR A 128 1.81 -5.06 -2.06
C THR A 128 2.24 -4.97 -3.51
N GLY A 129 1.55 -4.12 -4.26
CA GLY A 129 1.93 -3.88 -5.63
C GLY A 129 1.20 -2.69 -6.26
N SER A 130 1.72 -2.19 -7.37
CA SER A 130 1.04 -1.14 -8.11
C SER A 130 -0.01 -1.75 -9.05
N LEU A 131 -1.20 -1.18 -9.06
CA LEU A 131 -2.37 -1.67 -9.81
C LEU A 131 -2.08 -1.86 -11.32
N ILE A 132 -1.32 -0.94 -11.91
CA ILE A 132 -0.96 -0.98 -13.34
C ILE A 132 0.04 -2.12 -13.62
N SER A 133 1.03 -2.28 -12.75
CA SER A 133 2.09 -3.28 -12.91
C SER A 133 1.58 -4.69 -12.65
N ILE A 134 0.69 -4.87 -11.67
CA ILE A 134 0.06 -6.18 -11.40
C ILE A 134 -0.76 -6.64 -12.60
N LYS A 135 -1.66 -5.80 -13.12
CA LYS A 135 -2.51 -6.17 -14.27
C LYS A 135 -1.73 -6.51 -15.54
N LYS A 136 -0.55 -5.91 -15.75
CA LYS A 136 0.27 -6.14 -16.94
C LYS A 136 1.17 -7.37 -16.82
N ASN A 137 1.79 -7.57 -15.65
CA ASN A 137 2.77 -8.65 -15.45
C ASN A 137 2.14 -10.00 -15.04
N VAL A 138 0.83 -10.01 -14.77
CA VAL A 138 0.08 -11.18 -14.26
C VAL A 138 -0.93 -11.70 -15.28
N LYS A 139 -0.86 -11.26 -16.57
CA LYS A 139 -1.79 -11.74 -17.62
C LYS A 139 -1.81 -13.27 -17.77
N ASP A 140 -0.72 -13.94 -17.42
CA ASP A 140 -0.55 -15.39 -17.55
C ASP A 140 -0.47 -16.13 -16.20
N ILE A 141 -0.68 -15.45 -15.07
CA ILE A 141 -0.67 -16.07 -13.74
C ILE A 141 -2.10 -16.15 -13.24
N MET A 142 -2.53 -17.37 -12.92
CA MET A 142 -3.82 -17.60 -12.27
C MET A 142 -3.81 -16.89 -10.91
N LEU A 143 -4.72 -15.92 -10.71
CA LEU A 143 -4.86 -15.23 -9.44
C LEU A 143 -5.17 -16.27 -8.35
N PRO A 144 -4.44 -16.28 -7.23
CA PRO A 144 -4.74 -17.18 -6.15
C PRO A 144 -6.17 -16.94 -5.63
N SER A 145 -6.98 -17.99 -5.55
CA SER A 145 -8.32 -17.92 -4.94
C SER A 145 -8.26 -17.62 -3.45
N GLU A 146 -7.12 -17.81 -2.85
CA GLU A 146 -6.79 -17.61 -1.44
C GLU A 146 -6.30 -16.18 -1.15
N GLU A 147 -6.52 -15.21 -2.06
CA GLU A 147 -6.11 -13.83 -1.91
C GLU A 147 -7.34 -12.92 -1.67
N HIS A 148 -7.25 -12.06 -0.67
CA HIS A 148 -8.18 -10.96 -0.44
C HIS A 148 -7.54 -9.65 -0.88
N ALA A 149 -8.11 -8.99 -1.89
CA ALA A 149 -7.55 -7.73 -2.40
C ALA A 149 -8.25 -6.52 -1.78
N ILE A 150 -7.46 -5.54 -1.31
CA ILE A 150 -7.95 -4.24 -0.88
C ILE A 150 -7.24 -3.13 -1.64
N GLU A 151 -7.99 -2.11 -2.01
CA GLU A 151 -7.42 -0.94 -2.67
C GLU A 151 -7.08 0.15 -1.66
N MET A 152 -5.85 0.67 -1.78
CA MET A 152 -5.37 1.82 -1.01
C MET A 152 -5.34 3.06 -1.91
N PHE A 153 -5.91 4.14 -1.39
CA PHE A 153 -5.96 5.44 -2.06
C PHE A 153 -4.99 6.45 -1.43
N PRO A 154 -4.70 7.57 -2.08
CA PRO A 154 -4.12 8.74 -1.42
C PRO A 154 -4.93 9.13 -0.18
N MET A 155 -4.35 9.92 0.70
CA MET A 155 -5.04 10.39 1.92
C MET A 155 -6.27 11.20 1.55
N ASP A 156 -7.40 10.89 2.18
CA ASP A 156 -8.59 11.72 2.07
C ASP A 156 -8.54 12.93 3.02
N PHE A 157 -9.57 13.76 3.00
CA PHE A 157 -9.61 14.98 3.83
C PHE A 157 -9.58 14.67 5.33
N GLU A 158 -10.20 13.59 5.78
CA GLU A 158 -10.16 13.19 7.19
C GLU A 158 -8.77 12.74 7.62
N GLU A 159 -8.08 11.92 6.81
CA GLU A 159 -6.70 11.52 7.05
C GLU A 159 -5.73 12.71 7.01
N PHE A 160 -6.01 13.70 6.14
CA PHE A 160 -5.29 14.97 6.13
C PHE A 160 -5.49 15.74 7.44
N LEU A 161 -6.72 15.85 7.95
CA LEU A 161 -7.00 16.47 9.26
C LEU A 161 -6.25 15.76 10.38
N TRP A 162 -6.21 14.43 10.39
CA TRP A 162 -5.43 13.67 11.37
C TRP A 162 -3.93 14.00 11.29
N ALA A 163 -3.39 14.12 10.08
CA ALA A 163 -1.99 14.51 9.89
C ALA A 163 -1.72 15.95 10.38
N MET A 164 -2.72 16.84 10.31
CA MET A 164 -2.66 18.19 10.82
C MET A 164 -2.87 18.28 12.35
N GLY A 165 -3.15 17.15 13.02
CA GLY A 165 -3.40 17.07 14.46
C GLY A 165 -4.84 17.36 14.87
N ASP A 166 -5.79 17.35 13.93
CA ASP A 166 -7.21 17.62 14.20
C ASP A 166 -8.07 16.38 13.94
N GLU A 167 -8.23 15.55 14.96
CA GLU A 167 -9.09 14.36 14.89
C GLU A 167 -10.58 14.66 15.17
N MET A 168 -10.90 15.84 15.70
CA MET A 168 -12.25 16.16 16.14
C MET A 168 -13.11 16.86 15.10
N LEU A 169 -12.49 17.53 14.14
CA LEU A 169 -13.22 18.35 13.17
C LEU A 169 -14.10 17.51 12.24
N MET A 170 -13.62 16.37 11.74
CA MET A 170 -14.41 15.54 10.84
C MET A 170 -15.64 14.89 11.51
N PRO A 171 -15.54 14.30 12.71
CA PRO A 171 -16.72 13.87 13.47
C PRO A 171 -17.75 15.00 13.71
N TYR A 172 -17.27 16.22 13.99
CA TYR A 172 -18.14 17.38 14.13
C TYR A 172 -18.84 17.73 12.82
N ILE A 173 -18.12 17.77 11.69
CA ILE A 173 -18.70 18.02 10.36
C ILE A 173 -19.81 17.00 10.06
N ARG A 174 -19.54 15.71 10.27
CA ARG A 174 -20.53 14.64 10.04
C ARG A 174 -21.78 14.82 10.90
N MET A 175 -21.61 15.06 12.20
CA MET A 175 -22.73 15.29 13.11
C MET A 175 -23.60 16.48 12.67
N ARG A 176 -22.98 17.59 12.23
CA ARG A 176 -23.73 18.78 11.75
C ARG A 176 -24.44 18.50 10.44
N PHE A 177 -23.78 17.76 9.52
CA PHE A 177 -24.37 17.34 8.26
C PHE A 177 -25.60 16.44 8.46
N ASP A 178 -25.48 15.41 9.30
CA ASP A 178 -26.57 14.45 9.58
C ASP A 178 -27.78 15.15 10.20
N LYS A 179 -27.54 16.12 11.07
CA LYS A 179 -28.58 16.93 11.70
C LYS A 179 -29.06 18.11 10.83
N ARG A 180 -28.48 18.30 9.65
CA ARG A 180 -28.76 19.46 8.75
C ARG A 180 -28.62 20.82 9.44
N LEU A 181 -27.59 20.96 10.28
CA LEU A 181 -27.30 22.17 11.02
C LEU A 181 -26.10 22.93 10.42
N PRO A 182 -26.07 24.25 10.48
CA PRO A 182 -24.91 25.04 9.99
C PRO A 182 -23.68 24.77 10.86
N MET A 183 -22.50 24.93 10.29
CA MET A 183 -21.20 24.71 10.95
C MET A 183 -20.84 25.80 11.98
N GLU A 184 -21.52 26.96 11.95
CA GLU A 184 -21.33 28.10 12.84
C GLU A 184 -19.86 28.52 13.04
N ALA A 185 -19.39 28.62 14.27
CA ALA A 185 -18.05 29.07 14.62
C ALA A 185 -16.91 28.24 13.98
N PHE A 186 -17.16 26.97 13.67
CA PHE A 186 -16.14 26.08 13.08
C PHE A 186 -16.13 26.07 11.55
N HIS A 187 -17.07 26.78 10.89
CA HIS A 187 -17.14 26.82 9.43
C HIS A 187 -15.84 27.34 8.80
N ARG A 188 -15.33 28.47 9.29
CA ARG A 188 -14.10 29.08 8.78
C ARG A 188 -12.91 28.14 8.90
N ARG A 189 -12.74 27.51 10.07
CA ARG A 189 -11.65 26.56 10.31
C ARG A 189 -11.72 25.35 9.36
N ALA A 190 -12.92 24.77 9.17
CA ALA A 190 -13.12 23.67 8.26
C ALA A 190 -12.79 24.05 6.80
N MET A 191 -13.23 25.23 6.35
CA MET A 191 -12.94 25.74 5.00
C MET A 191 -11.46 26.07 4.80
N ASP A 192 -10.75 26.54 5.81
CA ASP A 192 -9.33 26.83 5.74
C ASP A 192 -8.51 25.52 5.58
N TYR A 193 -8.84 24.48 6.34
CA TYR A 193 -8.23 23.15 6.16
C TYR A 193 -8.59 22.54 4.81
N PHE A 194 -9.84 22.69 4.36
CA PHE A 194 -10.25 22.15 3.07
C PHE A 194 -9.50 22.81 1.90
N ARG A 195 -9.31 24.15 1.93
CA ARG A 195 -8.49 24.85 0.94
C ARG A 195 -7.04 24.38 0.96
N GLN A 196 -6.46 24.18 2.15
CA GLN A 196 -5.11 23.64 2.28
C GLN A 196 -5.04 22.23 1.66
N TYR A 197 -6.01 21.37 1.94
CA TYR A 197 -6.08 20.03 1.35
C TYR A 197 -6.21 20.06 -0.17
N LEU A 198 -6.99 20.97 -0.75
CA LEU A 198 -7.09 21.13 -2.21
C LEU A 198 -5.75 21.51 -2.85
N ILE A 199 -4.93 22.30 -2.16
CA ILE A 199 -3.60 22.69 -2.66
C ILE A 199 -2.58 21.57 -2.44
N VAL A 200 -2.51 21.00 -1.25
CA VAL A 200 -1.52 19.98 -0.86
C VAL A 200 -1.81 18.65 -1.53
N GLY A 201 -3.09 18.26 -1.60
CA GLY A 201 -3.53 16.95 -2.06
C GLY A 201 -3.36 15.85 -1.01
N GLY A 202 -3.63 14.60 -1.43
CA GLY A 202 -3.61 13.42 -0.55
C GLY A 202 -2.34 12.56 -0.63
N MET A 203 -1.28 12.99 -1.34
CA MET A 203 -0.05 12.21 -1.41
C MET A 203 0.70 12.30 -0.06
N PRO A 204 0.99 11.17 0.63
CA PRO A 204 1.54 11.21 1.99
C PRO A 204 2.83 12.02 2.12
N GLN A 205 3.71 11.98 1.11
CA GLN A 205 4.94 12.76 1.11
C GLN A 205 4.68 14.27 1.03
N ALA A 206 3.68 14.69 0.23
CA ALA A 206 3.28 16.08 0.11
C ALA A 206 2.62 16.57 1.41
N VAL A 207 1.74 15.74 2.00
CA VAL A 207 1.10 16.03 3.29
C VAL A 207 2.15 16.16 4.41
N LEU A 208 3.12 15.21 4.49
CA LEU A 208 4.19 15.26 5.47
C LEU A 208 5.03 16.53 5.33
N LYS A 209 5.43 16.87 4.10
CA LYS A 209 6.18 18.09 3.83
C LYS A 209 5.42 19.33 4.29
N TYR A 210 4.11 19.39 4.04
CA TYR A 210 3.27 20.49 4.51
C TYR A 210 3.15 20.57 6.03
N VAL A 211 2.98 19.42 6.69
CA VAL A 211 2.93 19.36 8.17
C VAL A 211 4.21 19.90 8.79
N GLU A 212 5.37 19.56 8.22
CA GLU A 212 6.70 19.96 8.71
C GLU A 212 7.02 21.43 8.44
N THR A 213 6.66 21.95 7.26
CA THR A 213 7.17 23.25 6.79
C THR A 213 6.12 24.34 6.71
N ARG A 214 4.83 24.00 6.59
CA ARG A 214 3.72 24.92 6.29
C ARG A 214 3.94 25.77 5.03
N ASP A 215 4.74 25.27 4.10
CA ASP A 215 5.21 25.95 2.91
C ASP A 215 4.69 25.23 1.66
N PHE A 216 3.87 25.91 0.87
CA PHE A 216 3.28 25.36 -0.35
C PHE A 216 4.29 25.21 -1.49
N GLU A 217 5.36 26.03 -1.55
CA GLU A 217 6.38 25.93 -2.60
C GLU A 217 7.14 24.60 -2.44
N LYS A 218 7.53 24.25 -1.20
CA LYS A 218 8.17 22.97 -0.88
C LYS A 218 7.27 21.77 -1.15
N VAL A 219 5.97 21.92 -0.95
CA VAL A 219 4.97 20.90 -1.30
C VAL A 219 4.90 20.72 -2.82
N ASP A 220 4.95 21.81 -3.58
CA ASP A 220 4.90 21.77 -5.03
C ASP A 220 6.12 21.06 -5.63
N GLU A 221 7.33 21.27 -5.06
CA GLU A 221 8.53 20.53 -5.43
C GLU A 221 8.30 19.01 -5.27
N VAL A 222 7.79 18.56 -4.11
CA VAL A 222 7.49 17.14 -3.87
C VAL A 222 6.46 16.60 -4.88
N LYS A 223 5.44 17.38 -5.22
CA LYS A 223 4.42 16.96 -6.20
C LYS A 223 5.01 16.84 -7.61
N ARG A 224 5.89 17.76 -8.00
CA ARG A 224 6.59 17.68 -9.30
C ARG A 224 7.45 16.44 -9.40
N ASP A 225 8.17 16.07 -8.34
CA ASP A 225 8.96 14.85 -8.28
C ASP A 225 8.08 13.59 -8.42
N ILE A 226 6.93 13.57 -7.75
CA ILE A 226 5.96 12.47 -7.87
C ILE A 226 5.44 12.38 -9.30
N LEU A 227 5.06 13.50 -9.92
CA LEU A 227 4.58 13.53 -11.31
C LEU A 227 5.65 13.09 -12.31
N ALA A 228 6.91 13.50 -12.11
CA ALA A 228 8.03 13.04 -12.94
C ALA A 228 8.20 11.52 -12.89
N LEU A 229 8.06 10.93 -11.71
CA LEU A 229 8.10 9.47 -11.55
C LEU A 229 6.93 8.76 -12.25
N TYR A 230 5.71 9.29 -12.13
CA TYR A 230 4.57 8.73 -12.86
C TYR A 230 4.73 8.82 -14.37
N ARG A 231 5.26 9.92 -14.90
CA ARG A 231 5.57 10.05 -16.33
C ARG A 231 6.57 8.98 -16.79
N ASN A 232 7.65 8.79 -16.01
CA ASN A 232 8.64 7.76 -16.31
C ASN A 232 8.04 6.34 -16.26
N ASP A 233 7.12 6.08 -15.33
CA ASP A 233 6.44 4.79 -15.24
C ASP A 233 5.49 4.58 -16.44
N ILE A 234 4.73 5.58 -16.84
CA ILE A 234 3.86 5.52 -18.02
C ILE A 234 4.71 5.20 -19.27
N HIS A 235 5.85 5.88 -19.45
CA HIS A 235 6.75 5.58 -20.58
C HIS A 235 7.30 4.14 -20.58
N LYS A 236 7.54 3.55 -19.41
CA LYS A 236 7.98 2.15 -19.30
C LYS A 236 6.89 1.14 -19.62
N TYR A 237 5.64 1.49 -19.34
CA TYR A 237 4.50 0.55 -19.41
C TYR A 237 3.53 0.83 -20.56
N ALA A 238 3.59 1.99 -21.21
CA ALA A 238 2.79 2.30 -22.38
C ALA A 238 3.44 1.66 -23.63
N ASP A 239 2.69 0.82 -24.34
CA ASP A 239 3.04 0.52 -25.72
C ASP A 239 3.00 1.82 -26.52
N LEU A 240 3.92 1.97 -27.48
CA LEU A 240 4.08 3.17 -28.31
C LEU A 240 2.74 3.69 -28.91
N SER A 241 1.77 2.82 -29.10
CA SER A 241 0.42 3.16 -29.60
C SER A 241 -0.43 3.99 -28.61
N LEU A 242 -0.16 3.94 -27.30
CA LEU A 242 -0.91 4.70 -26.30
C LEU A 242 -0.31 6.09 -26.02
N ILE A 243 0.92 6.35 -26.44
CA ILE A 243 1.59 7.66 -26.28
C ILE A 243 0.88 8.72 -27.13
N HIS A 244 0.33 8.34 -28.27
CA HIS A 244 -0.41 9.25 -29.16
C HIS A 244 -1.80 9.67 -28.66
N ILE A 245 -2.38 8.95 -27.71
CA ILE A 245 -3.71 9.26 -27.14
C ILE A 245 -3.63 10.38 -26.08
N SER A 246 -2.45 10.63 -25.52
CA SER A 246 -2.25 11.63 -24.45
C SER A 246 -1.73 12.98 -24.94
N GLU A 247 -1.45 13.13 -26.23
CA GLU A 247 -1.18 14.46 -26.80
C GLU A 247 -2.52 15.22 -26.97
N PRO A 248 -2.69 16.39 -26.34
CA PRO A 248 -3.83 17.23 -26.65
C PRO A 248 -3.75 17.57 -28.14
N THR A 249 -4.78 17.21 -28.89
CA THR A 249 -4.95 17.62 -30.29
C THR A 249 -4.73 19.12 -30.37
N ARG A 250 -3.60 19.51 -30.97
CA ARG A 250 -3.32 20.92 -31.27
C ARG A 250 -4.47 21.38 -32.18
N PRO A 251 -5.21 22.43 -31.83
CA PRO A 251 -6.20 22.95 -32.76
C PRO A 251 -5.46 23.38 -34.03
N GLU A 252 -5.83 22.76 -35.15
CA GLU A 252 -5.37 23.26 -36.46
C GLU A 252 -5.81 24.71 -36.58
N ARG A 253 -4.83 25.59 -36.80
CA ARG A 253 -5.09 26.97 -37.14
C ARG A 253 -5.74 26.97 -38.53
N ILE A 254 -7.00 27.37 -38.58
CA ILE A 254 -7.67 27.84 -39.79
C ILE A 254 -7.08 29.20 -40.17
#